data_fbfd1b3aa5957208be64dc9bd88115a7
#
_entry.id   fbfd1b3aa5957208be64dc9bd88115a7
#
_cell.length_a   1.000
_cell.length_b   1.000
_cell.length_c   1.000
_cell.angle_alpha   90.00
_cell.angle_beta   90.00
_cell.angle_gamma   90.00
#
_symmetry.space_group_name_H-M   'P 1'
#
loop_
_entity.id
_entity.type
_entity.pdbx_description
1 polymer ?
#
loop_
_entity_poly.entity_id
_entity_poly.type
_entity_poly.pdbx_seq_one_letter_code
_entity_poly.pdbx_strand_id
1 'polypeptide(L)'
;MRRQWIGFLLVGLSAFSASAAWAADDIGHTLYATHCAACHGDDGKGEPVAAKILEMDAGDLSTLTEANGGEFPREYVRRIVDGRDGPGPHVVKGKRMPAWGRLLQEGDTAESRDAVAASRIDALVD
;
A
#
# COMPACT_ATOMS: atom_id res chain seq x y z
N MET A 1 12.60 45.44 -50.31
CA MET A 1 12.07 44.08 -49.99
C MET A 1 12.57 43.71 -48.60
N ARG A 2 11.72 43.84 -47.59
CA ARG A 2 12.02 43.43 -46.21
C ARG A 2 11.27 42.14 -45.90
N ARG A 3 12.00 41.04 -45.71
CA ARG A 3 11.46 39.76 -45.27
C ARG A 3 11.40 39.78 -43.73
N GLN A 4 10.18 39.80 -43.19
CA GLN A 4 9.93 39.62 -41.76
C GLN A 4 9.91 38.12 -41.46
N TRP A 5 10.74 37.69 -40.55
CA TRP A 5 10.76 36.36 -39.96
C TRP A 5 9.83 36.36 -38.74
N ILE A 6 8.71 35.66 -38.87
CA ILE A 6 7.78 35.44 -37.75
C ILE A 6 8.33 34.25 -36.95
N GLY A 7 8.87 34.53 -35.76
CA GLY A 7 9.29 33.50 -34.82
C GLY A 7 8.06 32.86 -34.15
N PHE A 8 7.85 31.60 -34.40
CA PHE A 8 6.89 30.80 -33.65
C PHE A 8 7.48 30.43 -32.28
N LEU A 9 6.95 31.02 -31.20
CA LEU A 9 7.19 30.61 -29.81
C LEU A 9 6.39 29.31 -29.56
N LEU A 10 7.09 28.19 -29.50
CA LEU A 10 6.55 26.94 -28.94
C LEU A 10 6.48 27.07 -27.42
N VAL A 11 5.30 27.40 -26.90
CA VAL A 11 5.00 27.27 -25.48
C VAL A 11 4.79 25.78 -25.20
N GLY A 12 5.79 25.16 -24.58
CA GLY A 12 5.74 23.75 -24.15
C GLY A 12 4.72 23.57 -23.03
N LEU A 13 3.74 22.74 -23.29
CA LEU A 13 2.71 22.32 -22.34
C LEU A 13 3.30 21.24 -21.41
N SER A 14 3.85 21.66 -20.27
CA SER A 14 4.34 20.76 -19.20
C SER A 14 3.36 20.79 -18.04
N ALA A 15 2.23 20.11 -18.16
CA ALA A 15 1.27 19.98 -17.07
C ALA A 15 0.52 18.64 -17.14
N PHE A 16 1.18 17.53 -16.80
CA PHE A 16 0.45 16.28 -16.58
C PHE A 16 1.29 15.30 -15.73
N SER A 17 1.39 15.50 -14.41
CA SER A 17 1.99 14.49 -13.51
C SER A 17 1.43 14.47 -12.08
N ALA A 18 0.47 15.33 -11.73
CA ALA A 18 -0.03 15.40 -10.34
C ALA A 18 -1.22 14.47 -10.04
N SER A 19 -1.93 14.00 -11.06
CA SER A 19 -3.21 13.29 -10.86
C SER A 19 -3.06 11.82 -10.44
N ALA A 20 -1.92 11.18 -10.69
CA ALA A 20 -1.74 9.76 -10.39
C ALA A 20 -1.43 9.48 -8.90
N ALA A 21 -0.75 10.40 -8.22
CA ALA A 21 -0.39 10.24 -6.81
C ALA A 21 -1.63 10.28 -5.89
N TRP A 22 -2.55 11.17 -6.14
CA TRP A 22 -3.80 11.29 -5.35
C TRP A 22 -4.70 10.06 -5.46
N ALA A 23 -4.70 9.39 -6.61
CA ALA A 23 -5.50 8.19 -6.81
C ALA A 23 -4.91 6.98 -6.07
N ALA A 24 -3.60 6.90 -5.91
CA ALA A 24 -2.93 5.83 -5.18
C ALA A 24 -3.19 5.94 -3.67
N ASP A 25 -3.09 7.13 -3.10
CA ASP A 25 -3.39 7.40 -1.68
C ASP A 25 -4.85 7.04 -1.34
N ASP A 26 -5.80 7.35 -2.21
CA ASP A 26 -7.22 7.02 -2.02
C ASP A 26 -7.46 5.50 -2.04
N ILE A 27 -6.78 4.78 -2.95
CA ILE A 27 -6.85 3.32 -3.04
C ILE A 27 -6.23 2.68 -1.80
N GLY A 28 -5.04 3.10 -1.39
CA GLY A 28 -4.35 2.58 -0.19
C GLY A 28 -5.18 2.77 1.06
N HIS A 29 -5.70 3.98 1.28
CA HIS A 29 -6.58 4.29 2.41
C HIS A 29 -7.85 3.42 2.40
N THR A 30 -8.50 3.27 1.24
CA THR A 30 -9.71 2.45 1.10
C THR A 30 -9.43 0.97 1.39
N LEU A 31 -8.33 0.44 0.90
CA LEU A 31 -7.91 -0.94 1.17
C LEU A 31 -7.59 -1.14 2.65
N TYR A 32 -6.88 -0.19 3.28
CA TYR A 32 -6.59 -0.24 4.70
C TYR A 32 -7.87 -0.25 5.54
N ALA A 33 -8.77 0.70 5.32
CA ALA A 33 -10.03 0.80 6.04
C ALA A 33 -10.89 -0.46 5.89
N THR A 34 -10.88 -1.07 4.69
CA THR A 34 -11.72 -2.24 4.40
C THR A 34 -11.15 -3.55 4.95
N HIS A 35 -9.83 -3.72 4.93
CA HIS A 35 -9.19 -5.01 5.15
C HIS A 35 -8.27 -5.07 6.37
N CYS A 36 -7.72 -3.94 6.81
CA CYS A 36 -6.65 -3.88 7.81
C CYS A 36 -7.12 -3.29 9.14
N ALA A 37 -7.92 -2.22 9.09
CA ALA A 37 -8.34 -1.44 10.27
C ALA A 37 -9.07 -2.29 11.32
N ALA A 38 -9.79 -3.33 10.91
CA ALA A 38 -10.48 -4.23 11.85
C ALA A 38 -9.56 -4.90 12.88
N CYS A 39 -8.27 -5.06 12.55
CA CYS A 39 -7.26 -5.63 13.45
C CYS A 39 -6.22 -4.60 13.87
N HIS A 40 -5.82 -3.70 12.96
CA HIS A 40 -4.76 -2.72 13.18
C HIS A 40 -5.27 -1.37 13.71
N GLY A 41 -6.59 -1.15 13.81
CA GLY A 41 -7.18 0.12 14.19
C GLY A 41 -7.17 1.15 13.06
N ASP A 42 -8.05 2.14 13.12
CA ASP A 42 -8.09 3.23 12.12
C ASP A 42 -6.84 4.12 12.17
N ASP A 43 -6.18 4.16 13.33
CA ASP A 43 -4.96 4.94 13.58
C ASP A 43 -3.66 4.09 13.51
N GLY A 44 -3.77 2.81 13.16
CA GLY A 44 -2.65 1.89 13.06
C GLY A 44 -2.08 1.39 14.39
N LYS A 45 -2.71 1.71 15.53
CA LYS A 45 -2.18 1.34 16.87
C LYS A 45 -2.70 0.03 17.41
N GLY A 46 -3.45 -0.70 16.59
CA GLY A 46 -4.11 -1.93 16.99
C GLY A 46 -5.56 -1.70 17.46
N GLU A 47 -6.40 -2.70 17.25
CA GLU A 47 -7.81 -2.67 17.67
C GLU A 47 -8.00 -3.52 18.94
N PRO A 48 -8.24 -2.89 20.12
CA PRO A 48 -8.30 -3.60 21.39
C PRO A 48 -9.42 -4.67 21.45
N VAL A 49 -10.54 -4.44 20.76
CA VAL A 49 -11.67 -5.39 20.72
C VAL A 49 -11.28 -6.62 19.91
N ALA A 50 -10.68 -6.41 18.75
CA ALA A 50 -10.18 -7.50 17.91
C ALA A 50 -9.06 -8.28 18.60
N ALA A 51 -8.13 -7.58 19.26
CA ALA A 51 -7.04 -8.21 20.03
C ALA A 51 -7.58 -9.14 21.10
N LYS A 52 -8.62 -8.73 21.82
CA LYS A 52 -9.27 -9.54 22.87
C LYS A 52 -10.02 -10.76 22.28
N ILE A 53 -10.79 -10.56 21.21
CA ILE A 53 -11.59 -11.64 20.59
C ILE A 53 -10.68 -12.67 19.92
N LEU A 54 -9.67 -12.19 19.21
CA LEU A 54 -8.75 -13.05 18.46
C LEU A 54 -7.61 -13.58 19.31
N GLU A 55 -7.49 -13.12 20.57
CA GLU A 55 -6.34 -13.40 21.45
C GLU A 55 -5.00 -13.12 20.74
N MET A 56 -4.94 -12.01 20.03
CA MET A 56 -3.83 -11.65 19.15
C MET A 56 -3.67 -10.13 19.13
N ASP A 57 -2.44 -9.66 19.30
CA ASP A 57 -2.08 -8.25 19.14
C ASP A 57 -1.56 -8.04 17.72
N ALA A 58 -2.20 -7.12 16.97
CA ALA A 58 -1.78 -6.77 15.63
C ALA A 58 -0.56 -5.83 15.59
N GLY A 59 -0.14 -5.33 16.76
CA GLY A 59 0.99 -4.42 16.90
C GLY A 59 0.67 -2.99 16.47
N ASP A 60 1.51 -2.06 16.92
CA ASP A 60 1.43 -0.63 16.60
C ASP A 60 2.23 -0.33 15.33
N LEU A 61 1.52 -0.09 14.21
CA LEU A 61 2.12 0.24 12.92
C LEU A 61 2.69 1.66 12.89
N SER A 62 2.23 2.55 13.75
CA SER A 62 2.69 3.95 13.78
C SER A 62 4.15 4.10 14.22
N THR A 63 4.72 3.05 14.83
CA THR A 63 6.12 3.02 15.31
C THR A 63 7.11 2.44 14.31
N LEU A 64 6.67 1.95 13.15
CA LEU A 64 7.54 1.25 12.19
C LEU A 64 8.73 2.09 11.71
N THR A 65 8.51 3.35 11.42
CA THR A 65 9.56 4.28 10.98
C THR A 65 10.59 4.52 12.08
N GLU A 66 10.14 4.76 13.32
CA GLU A 66 11.03 4.97 14.46
C GLU A 66 11.84 3.70 14.77
N ALA A 67 11.17 2.55 14.82
CA ALA A 67 11.81 1.26 15.06
C ALA A 67 12.84 0.87 13.98
N ASN A 68 12.73 1.44 12.78
CA ASN A 68 13.66 1.23 11.67
C ASN A 68 14.67 2.37 11.47
N GLY A 69 14.96 3.13 12.53
CA GLY A 69 15.99 4.17 12.50
C GLY A 69 15.60 5.45 11.75
N GLY A 70 14.30 5.73 11.62
CA GLY A 70 13.77 6.95 10.99
C GLY A 70 13.40 6.78 9.52
N GLU A 71 13.56 5.59 8.95
CA GLU A 71 13.15 5.27 7.59
C GLU A 71 12.01 4.23 7.60
N PHE A 72 10.95 4.50 6.84
CA PHE A 72 9.85 3.53 6.74
C PHE A 72 10.31 2.26 6.01
N PRO A 73 10.18 1.06 6.61
CA PRO A 73 10.73 -0.19 6.08
C PRO A 73 9.81 -0.78 4.98
N ARG A 74 9.62 -0.03 3.90
CA ARG A 74 8.67 -0.27 2.81
C ARG A 74 8.70 -1.70 2.29
N GLU A 75 9.85 -2.18 1.88
CA GLU A 75 9.99 -3.51 1.28
C GLU A 75 9.72 -4.64 2.30
N TYR A 76 10.07 -4.41 3.56
CA TYR A 76 9.72 -5.34 4.64
C TYR A 76 8.21 -5.41 4.83
N VAL A 77 7.53 -4.26 4.95
CA VAL A 77 6.07 -4.18 5.11
C VAL A 77 5.37 -4.80 3.90
N ARG A 78 5.82 -4.48 2.70
CA ARG A 78 5.31 -5.07 1.45
C ARG A 78 5.31 -6.60 1.48
N ARG A 79 6.44 -7.21 1.86
CA ARG A 79 6.59 -8.65 1.98
C ARG A 79 5.66 -9.25 3.03
N ILE A 80 5.49 -8.56 4.16
CA ILE A 80 4.61 -8.99 5.25
C ILE A 80 3.15 -9.00 4.79
N VAL A 81 2.72 -7.94 4.14
CA VAL A 81 1.36 -7.81 3.61
C VAL A 81 1.10 -8.86 2.52
N ASP A 82 2.02 -9.04 1.60
CA ASP A 82 1.91 -10.07 0.55
C ASP A 82 1.73 -11.48 1.15
N GLY A 83 2.62 -11.88 2.03
CA GLY A 83 2.53 -13.13 2.80
C GLY A 83 2.56 -14.43 1.98
N ARG A 84 2.80 -14.37 0.65
CA ARG A 84 2.81 -15.57 -0.22
C ARG A 84 4.09 -16.38 -0.09
N ASP A 85 5.21 -15.73 0.18
CA ASP A 85 6.55 -16.31 0.15
C ASP A 85 7.07 -16.81 1.52
N GLY A 86 6.20 -17.21 2.40
CA GLY A 86 6.63 -17.81 3.66
C GLY A 86 5.72 -17.61 4.86
N PRO A 87 6.07 -18.13 6.03
CA PRO A 87 5.38 -17.80 7.25
C PRO A 87 5.64 -16.33 7.56
N GLY A 88 4.66 -15.48 7.31
CA GLY A 88 4.71 -14.09 7.74
C GLY A 88 5.10 -14.01 9.22
N PRO A 89 5.80 -12.96 9.67
CA PRO A 89 6.31 -12.84 11.03
C PRO A 89 5.22 -12.76 12.11
N HIS A 90 3.98 -12.67 11.73
CA HIS A 90 2.86 -12.53 12.65
C HIS A 90 2.17 -13.85 12.95
N VAL A 91 2.90 -14.78 13.56
CA VAL A 91 2.30 -15.95 14.20
C VAL A 91 2.26 -15.70 15.70
N VAL A 92 1.14 -15.19 16.19
CA VAL A 92 0.89 -15.12 17.65
C VAL A 92 -0.15 -16.19 17.98
N LYS A 93 0.23 -17.14 18.86
CA LYS A 93 -0.65 -18.25 19.29
C LYS A 93 -1.33 -19.01 18.14
N GLY A 94 -0.62 -19.22 17.02
CA GLY A 94 -1.14 -19.96 15.87
C GLY A 94 -2.08 -19.16 14.94
N LYS A 95 -2.36 -17.89 15.24
CA LYS A 95 -3.12 -16.98 14.38
C LYS A 95 -2.17 -16.12 13.56
N ARG A 96 -2.51 -15.89 12.31
CA ARG A 96 -1.66 -15.18 11.34
C ARG A 96 -2.41 -14.04 10.69
N MET A 97 -1.70 -12.97 10.41
CA MET A 97 -2.14 -12.01 9.40
C MET A 97 -2.39 -12.75 8.09
N PRO A 98 -3.52 -12.53 7.41
CA PRO A 98 -3.80 -13.15 6.11
C PRO A 98 -2.70 -12.85 5.09
N ALA A 99 -2.47 -13.77 4.14
CA ALA A 99 -1.63 -13.53 2.97
C ALA A 99 -2.42 -12.70 1.95
N TRP A 100 -2.35 -11.38 2.08
CA TRP A 100 -3.12 -10.45 1.25
C TRP A 100 -2.76 -10.52 -0.22
N GLY A 101 -1.54 -10.94 -0.57
CA GLY A 101 -1.15 -11.21 -1.94
C GLY A 101 -2.02 -12.26 -2.66
N ARG A 102 -2.77 -13.09 -1.91
CA ARG A 102 -3.76 -14.02 -2.47
C ARG A 102 -5.16 -13.44 -2.46
N LEU A 103 -5.51 -12.69 -1.42
CA LEU A 103 -6.86 -12.16 -1.22
C LEU A 103 -7.15 -10.93 -2.07
N LEU A 104 -6.11 -10.18 -2.43
CA LEU A 104 -6.22 -8.96 -3.24
C LEU A 104 -6.09 -9.23 -4.75
N GLN A 105 -6.05 -10.49 -5.15
CA GLN A 105 -6.00 -10.88 -6.56
C GLN A 105 -7.34 -10.64 -7.26
N GLU A 106 -7.26 -10.13 -8.50
CA GLU A 106 -8.40 -9.97 -9.39
C GLU A 106 -7.91 -10.01 -10.84
N GLY A 107 -8.63 -10.69 -11.71
CA GLY A 107 -8.28 -10.83 -13.12
C GLY A 107 -8.48 -12.24 -13.65
N ASP A 108 -8.42 -12.38 -14.97
CA ASP A 108 -8.73 -13.63 -15.68
C ASP A 108 -7.51 -14.54 -15.85
N THR A 109 -6.30 -13.98 -15.86
CA THR A 109 -5.04 -14.74 -15.96
C THR A 109 -4.25 -14.69 -14.67
N ALA A 110 -3.30 -15.61 -14.49
CA ALA A 110 -2.40 -15.60 -13.33
C ALA A 110 -1.57 -14.31 -13.28
N GLU A 111 -1.05 -13.87 -14.41
CA GLU A 111 -0.27 -12.64 -14.53
C GLU A 111 -1.07 -11.40 -14.15
N SER A 112 -2.33 -11.30 -14.64
CA SER A 112 -3.19 -10.16 -14.30
C SER A 112 -3.56 -10.14 -12.81
N ARG A 113 -3.84 -11.30 -12.22
CA ARG A 113 -4.12 -11.42 -10.78
C ARG A 113 -2.94 -11.00 -9.92
N ASP A 114 -1.74 -11.44 -10.26
CA ASP A 114 -0.52 -11.08 -9.53
C ASP A 114 -0.18 -9.59 -9.67
N ALA A 115 -0.35 -9.03 -10.86
CA ALA A 115 -0.14 -7.60 -11.11
C ALA A 115 -1.11 -6.73 -10.31
N VAL A 116 -2.39 -7.11 -10.23
CA VAL A 116 -3.40 -6.38 -9.45
C VAL A 116 -3.08 -6.47 -7.95
N ALA A 117 -2.74 -7.66 -7.44
CA ALA A 117 -2.36 -7.81 -6.04
C ALA A 117 -1.13 -6.97 -5.69
N ALA A 118 -0.09 -7.00 -6.53
CA ALA A 118 1.12 -6.20 -6.34
C ALA A 118 0.80 -4.69 -6.29
N SER A 119 0.02 -4.19 -7.25
CA SER A 119 -0.39 -2.77 -7.30
C SER A 119 -1.20 -2.34 -6.06
N ARG A 120 -2.10 -3.19 -5.58
CA ARG A 120 -2.89 -2.93 -4.37
C ARG A 120 -2.02 -2.91 -3.11
N ILE A 121 -1.05 -3.82 -3.03
CA ILE A 121 -0.09 -3.84 -1.91
C ILE A 121 0.83 -2.63 -1.97
N ASP A 122 1.30 -2.23 -3.14
CA ASP A 122 2.11 -1.03 -3.30
C ASP A 122 1.33 0.22 -2.85
N ALA A 123 0.07 0.35 -3.20
CA ALA A 123 -0.79 1.45 -2.74
C ALA A 123 -1.03 1.44 -1.21
N LEU A 124 -1.00 0.27 -0.56
CA LEU A 124 -1.12 0.16 0.91
C LEU A 124 0.13 0.61 1.65
N VAL A 125 1.32 0.53 1.03
CA VAL A 125 2.61 0.84 1.67
C VAL A 125 3.22 2.17 1.22
N ASP A 126 2.56 2.89 0.31
CA ASP A 126 2.90 4.24 -0.13
C ASP A 126 2.39 5.29 0.82
#